data_b27b5403b7ecf3fe62f032eb23d03f4d
#
_entry.id   b27b5403b7ecf3fe62f032eb23d03f4d
#
_cell.length_a   1.000
_cell.length_b   1.000
_cell.length_c   1.000
_cell.angle_alpha   90.00
_cell.angle_beta   90.00
_cell.angle_gamma   90.00
#
_symmetry.space_group_name_H-M   'P 1'
#
loop_
_entity.id
_entity.type
_entity.pdbx_description
1 polymer ?
#
loop_
_entity_poly.entity_id
_entity_poly.type
_entity_poly.pdbx_seq_one_letter_code
_entity_poly.pdbx_strand_id
1 'polypeptide(L)'
;LPILTKTSQLLKNILIVIFSPEDLKIVKDEPEKRRKFIDRELSQISPKYYNSLSNYKKSLLQRNTYLKEDNLEPSIIDLWDIQLAKYGAEVIFLRKEFIKKLSEYSAKIHSGITGGKEKLDILYEPNVEIKESLPEQEDFIYRELKNSFKTDSRNRNTSVGPHRDDMIFLINGMDASFGSQGQHRSLVLSIKLAEIELMESITKESPILLLDDVMSELDNT
;
A
#
# COMPACT_ATOMS: atom_id res chain seq x y z
N LEU A 1 20.03 12.25 -24.83
CA LEU A 1 19.20 11.70 -23.75
C LEU A 1 18.31 12.80 -23.21
N PRO A 2 16.97 12.64 -23.11
CA PRO A 2 16.12 13.66 -22.53
C PRO A 2 16.51 13.86 -21.06
N ILE A 3 16.61 15.12 -20.64
CA ILE A 3 16.84 15.48 -19.24
C ILE A 3 15.56 15.16 -18.46
N LEU A 4 15.62 14.23 -17.53
CA LEU A 4 14.50 13.87 -16.66
C LEU A 4 14.30 14.98 -15.62
N THR A 5 13.22 15.73 -15.73
CA THR A 5 12.94 16.89 -14.86
C THR A 5 12.05 16.59 -13.66
N LYS A 6 11.46 15.39 -13.59
CA LYS A 6 10.55 14.98 -12.50
C LYS A 6 10.82 13.53 -12.08
N THR A 7 10.74 13.25 -10.79
CA THR A 7 10.86 11.90 -10.22
C THR A 7 9.87 10.90 -10.85
N SER A 8 8.68 11.35 -11.24
CA SER A 8 7.68 10.55 -11.95
C SER A 8 8.13 10.08 -13.34
N GLN A 9 9.13 10.72 -13.96
CA GLN A 9 9.70 10.28 -15.23
C GLN A 9 10.79 9.23 -15.05
N LEU A 10 11.48 9.24 -13.91
CA LEU A 10 12.44 8.18 -13.52
C LEU A 10 11.68 6.87 -13.23
N LEU A 11 10.59 6.95 -12.50
CA LEU A 11 9.75 5.78 -12.14
C LEU A 11 9.15 5.06 -13.37
N LYS A 12 9.04 5.74 -14.52
CA LYS A 12 8.58 5.12 -15.76
C LYS A 12 9.64 4.32 -16.52
N ASN A 13 10.92 4.51 -16.20
CA ASN A 13 12.03 4.01 -17.02
C ASN A 13 12.86 2.93 -16.31
N ILE A 14 12.67 2.71 -15.01
CA ILE A 14 13.44 1.72 -14.26
C ILE A 14 12.51 1.09 -13.21
N LEU A 15 12.27 -0.20 -13.36
CA LEU A 15 11.57 -1.01 -12.37
C LEU A 15 12.61 -1.68 -11.48
N ILE A 16 12.47 -1.54 -10.17
CA ILE A 16 13.43 -2.08 -9.20
C ILE A 16 12.66 -2.83 -8.11
N VAL A 17 13.03 -4.08 -7.89
CA VAL A 17 12.64 -4.86 -6.72
C VAL A 17 13.86 -5.01 -5.83
N ILE A 18 13.76 -4.52 -4.60
CA ILE A 18 14.81 -4.64 -3.60
C ILE A 18 14.42 -5.76 -2.64
N PHE A 19 15.34 -6.66 -2.38
CA PHE A 19 15.21 -7.66 -1.33
C PHE A 19 16.31 -7.44 -0.30
N SER A 20 15.91 -7.12 0.93
CA SER A 20 16.80 -6.83 2.05
C SER A 20 16.30 -7.53 3.33
N PRO A 21 17.15 -7.72 4.35
CA PRO A 21 16.74 -8.28 5.64
C PRO A 21 15.61 -7.49 6.31
N GLU A 22 15.51 -6.20 6.01
CA GLU A 22 14.43 -5.36 6.53
C GLU A 22 13.04 -5.73 6.00
N ASP A 23 12.95 -6.40 4.84
CA ASP A 23 11.68 -6.86 4.29
C ASP A 23 11.01 -7.90 5.19
N LEU A 24 11.77 -8.65 6.01
CA LEU A 24 11.22 -9.56 7.01
C LEU A 24 10.34 -8.85 8.06
N LYS A 25 10.61 -7.58 8.29
CA LYS A 25 9.84 -6.76 9.24
C LYS A 25 8.43 -6.46 8.76
N ILE A 26 8.15 -6.53 7.44
CA ILE A 26 6.82 -6.22 6.88
C ILE A 26 5.72 -7.10 7.52
N VAL A 27 6.08 -8.32 7.94
CA VAL A 27 5.14 -9.28 8.53
C VAL A 27 4.75 -8.87 9.96
N LYS A 28 5.71 -8.34 10.74
CA LYS A 28 5.55 -8.03 12.17
C LYS A 28 5.42 -6.55 12.49
N ASP A 29 5.93 -5.69 11.63
CA ASP A 29 5.96 -4.25 11.86
C ASP A 29 4.56 -3.62 11.72
N GLU A 30 4.51 -2.35 12.09
CA GLU A 30 3.30 -1.55 12.07
C GLU A 30 2.71 -1.39 10.65
N PRO A 31 1.40 -1.13 10.53
CA PRO A 31 0.70 -0.89 9.26
C PRO A 31 1.37 0.14 8.35
N GLU A 32 2.09 1.10 8.93
CA GLU A 32 2.82 2.12 8.16
C GLU A 32 3.86 1.51 7.22
N LYS A 33 4.58 0.47 7.66
CA LYS A 33 5.59 -0.22 6.83
C LYS A 33 4.92 -0.92 5.65
N ARG A 34 3.80 -1.60 5.89
CA ARG A 34 3.02 -2.27 4.84
C ARG A 34 2.44 -1.28 3.84
N ARG A 35 1.93 -0.12 4.30
CA ARG A 35 1.50 0.96 3.38
C ARG A 35 2.66 1.51 2.55
N LYS A 36 3.83 1.75 3.16
CA LYS A 36 5.03 2.21 2.43
C LYS A 36 5.45 1.21 1.35
N PHE A 37 5.37 -0.09 1.66
CA PHE A 37 5.62 -1.14 0.69
C PHE A 37 4.65 -1.03 -0.50
N ILE A 38 3.33 -1.05 -0.26
CA ILE A 38 2.32 -0.91 -1.32
C ILE A 38 2.55 0.38 -2.12
N ASP A 39 2.77 1.50 -1.44
CA ASP A 39 2.95 2.81 -2.06
C ASP A 39 4.17 2.83 -2.99
N ARG A 40 5.27 2.20 -2.58
CA ARG A 40 6.49 2.10 -3.38
C ARG A 40 6.27 1.27 -4.63
N GLU A 41 5.77 0.04 -4.46
CA GLU A 41 5.64 -0.91 -5.56
C GLU A 41 4.58 -0.44 -6.58
N LEU A 42 3.43 -0.02 -6.09
CA LEU A 42 2.35 0.43 -6.97
C LEU A 42 2.68 1.75 -7.69
N SER A 43 3.48 2.63 -7.08
CA SER A 43 3.91 3.88 -7.73
C SER A 43 4.87 3.64 -8.89
N GLN A 44 5.65 2.55 -8.89
CA GLN A 44 6.54 2.20 -10.00
C GLN A 44 5.77 1.79 -11.26
N ILE A 45 4.65 1.08 -11.09
CA ILE A 45 3.89 0.49 -12.21
C ILE A 45 2.66 1.30 -12.61
N SER A 46 2.24 2.27 -11.80
CA SER A 46 1.03 3.06 -12.04
C SER A 46 1.26 4.56 -11.83
N PRO A 47 1.51 5.32 -12.91
CA PRO A 47 1.57 6.79 -12.83
C PRO A 47 0.28 7.42 -12.28
N LYS A 48 -0.87 6.79 -12.55
CA LYS A 48 -2.17 7.20 -11.97
C LYS A 48 -2.13 7.11 -10.45
N TYR A 49 -1.67 5.97 -9.92
CA TYR A 49 -1.54 5.78 -8.48
C TYR A 49 -0.60 6.81 -7.84
N TYR A 50 0.58 7.00 -8.41
CA TYR A 50 1.56 7.98 -7.93
C TYR A 50 0.96 9.39 -7.84
N ASN A 51 0.23 9.82 -8.87
CA ASN A 51 -0.39 11.13 -8.91
C ASN A 51 -1.51 11.26 -7.86
N SER A 52 -2.39 10.25 -7.75
CA SER A 52 -3.49 10.25 -6.78
C SER A 52 -2.97 10.22 -5.35
N LEU A 53 -1.96 9.40 -5.07
CA LEU A 53 -1.30 9.34 -3.76
C LEU A 53 -0.61 10.65 -3.40
N SER A 54 0.08 11.27 -4.34
CA SER A 54 0.76 12.56 -4.13
C SER A 54 -0.23 13.67 -3.78
N ASN A 55 -1.35 13.75 -4.52
CA ASN A 55 -2.40 14.73 -4.25
C ASN A 55 -3.13 14.44 -2.95
N TYR A 56 -3.42 13.16 -2.67
CA TYR A 56 -4.00 12.73 -1.40
C TYR A 56 -3.12 13.16 -0.20
N LYS A 57 -1.81 12.86 -0.26
CA LYS A 57 -0.86 13.23 0.81
C LYS A 57 -0.76 14.74 1.03
N LYS A 58 -0.80 15.52 -0.06
CA LYS A 58 -0.84 17.00 0.04
C LYS A 58 -2.11 17.47 0.75
N SER A 59 -3.27 16.99 0.32
CA SER A 59 -4.56 17.38 0.90
C SER A 59 -4.66 16.96 2.37
N LEU A 60 -4.15 15.77 2.70
CA LEU A 60 -4.08 15.28 4.08
C LEU A 60 -3.22 16.17 4.97
N LEU A 61 -2.04 16.58 4.47
CA LEU A 61 -1.16 17.47 5.20
C LEU A 61 -1.83 18.82 5.44
N GLN A 62 -2.47 19.40 4.43
CA GLN A 62 -3.15 20.68 4.54
C GLN A 62 -4.32 20.61 5.52
N ARG A 63 -5.19 19.58 5.40
CA ARG A 63 -6.28 19.36 6.35
C ARG A 63 -5.77 19.21 7.79
N ASN A 64 -4.76 18.37 8.00
CA ASN A 64 -4.20 18.16 9.35
C ASN A 64 -3.48 19.39 9.90
N THR A 65 -2.92 20.23 9.04
CA THR A 65 -2.35 21.53 9.46
C THR A 65 -3.46 22.47 9.90
N TYR A 66 -4.51 22.57 9.11
CA TYR A 66 -5.64 23.45 9.44
C TYR A 66 -6.41 22.98 10.67
N LEU A 67 -6.54 21.68 10.91
CA LEU A 67 -7.16 21.12 12.13
C LEU A 67 -6.44 21.49 13.43
N LYS A 68 -5.24 22.09 13.35
CA LYS A 68 -4.50 22.59 14.53
C LYS A 68 -4.80 24.05 14.87
N GLU A 69 -5.50 24.76 13.98
CA GLU A 69 -5.94 26.12 14.22
C GLU A 69 -7.07 26.15 15.27
N ASP A 70 -7.14 27.22 16.04
CA ASP A 70 -8.16 27.36 17.09
C ASP A 70 -9.54 27.73 16.53
N ASN A 71 -9.58 28.42 15.39
CA ASN A 71 -10.81 28.83 14.73
C ASN A 71 -10.96 28.13 13.38
N LEU A 72 -11.77 27.06 13.36
CA LEU A 72 -11.99 26.25 12.18
C LEU A 72 -13.23 26.74 11.42
N GLU A 73 -13.05 27.14 10.17
CA GLU A 73 -14.15 27.46 9.24
C GLU A 73 -14.55 26.19 8.49
N PRO A 74 -15.82 25.73 8.58
CA PRO A 74 -16.30 24.53 7.91
C PRO A 74 -16.12 24.55 6.39
N SER A 75 -16.21 25.72 5.77
CA SER A 75 -16.02 25.91 4.33
C SER A 75 -14.60 25.59 3.85
N ILE A 76 -13.60 25.91 4.67
CA ILE A 76 -12.19 25.63 4.36
C ILE A 76 -11.89 24.12 4.51
N ILE A 77 -12.38 23.50 5.58
CA ILE A 77 -12.28 22.06 5.77
C ILE A 77 -12.92 21.30 4.61
N ASP A 78 -14.05 21.77 4.13
CA ASP A 78 -14.79 21.15 3.04
C ASP A 78 -13.98 21.04 1.74
N LEU A 79 -13.17 22.04 1.43
CA LEU A 79 -12.26 22.00 0.28
C LEU A 79 -11.28 20.82 0.36
N TRP A 80 -10.77 20.55 1.56
CA TRP A 80 -9.84 19.44 1.78
C TRP A 80 -10.58 18.10 1.82
N ASP A 81 -11.80 18.05 2.39
CA ASP A 81 -12.62 16.84 2.43
C ASP A 81 -12.95 16.36 1.01
N ILE A 82 -13.34 17.26 0.10
CA ILE A 82 -13.58 16.95 -1.32
C ILE A 82 -12.34 16.37 -1.98
N GLN A 83 -11.17 16.99 -1.78
CA GLN A 83 -9.91 16.50 -2.36
C GLN A 83 -9.50 15.13 -1.80
N LEU A 84 -9.65 14.94 -0.50
CA LEU A 84 -9.34 13.68 0.17
C LEU A 84 -10.27 12.56 -0.29
N ALA A 85 -11.56 12.84 -0.44
CA ALA A 85 -12.53 11.88 -0.94
C ALA A 85 -12.18 11.41 -2.35
N LYS A 86 -11.96 12.36 -3.27
CA LYS A 86 -11.60 12.08 -4.66
C LYS A 86 -10.34 11.22 -4.77
N TYR A 87 -9.22 11.72 -4.26
CA TYR A 87 -7.94 11.01 -4.40
C TYR A 87 -7.86 9.78 -3.50
N GLY A 88 -8.53 9.80 -2.35
CA GLY A 88 -8.63 8.64 -1.45
C GLY A 88 -9.35 7.46 -2.10
N ALA A 89 -10.46 7.71 -2.78
CA ALA A 89 -11.20 6.70 -3.53
C ALA A 89 -10.31 6.04 -4.61
N GLU A 90 -9.60 6.84 -5.40
CA GLU A 90 -8.67 6.32 -6.42
C GLU A 90 -7.56 5.46 -5.81
N VAL A 91 -6.96 5.89 -4.70
CA VAL A 91 -5.92 5.14 -3.99
C VAL A 91 -6.44 3.80 -3.50
N ILE A 92 -7.63 3.76 -2.87
CA ILE A 92 -8.24 2.52 -2.34
C ILE A 92 -8.53 1.53 -3.47
N PHE A 93 -9.12 1.98 -4.58
CA PHE A 93 -9.42 1.10 -5.71
C PHE A 93 -8.16 0.48 -6.33
N LEU A 94 -7.13 1.29 -6.53
CA LEU A 94 -5.88 0.82 -7.12
C LEU A 94 -5.12 -0.12 -6.16
N ARG A 95 -5.15 0.13 -4.84
CA ARG A 95 -4.59 -0.79 -3.85
C ARG A 95 -5.33 -2.12 -3.82
N LYS A 96 -6.67 -2.10 -3.83
CA LYS A 96 -7.50 -3.31 -3.85
C LYS A 96 -7.11 -4.22 -5.01
N GLU A 97 -7.04 -3.67 -6.22
CA GLU A 97 -6.68 -4.43 -7.42
C GLU A 97 -5.23 -4.96 -7.36
N PHE A 98 -4.31 -4.15 -6.89
CA PHE A 98 -2.91 -4.54 -6.75
C PHE A 98 -2.73 -5.66 -5.73
N ILE A 99 -3.30 -5.51 -4.52
CA ILE A 99 -3.16 -6.49 -3.43
C ILE A 99 -3.83 -7.82 -3.82
N LYS A 100 -4.97 -7.77 -4.50
CA LYS A 100 -5.63 -8.97 -5.03
C LYS A 100 -4.68 -9.75 -5.96
N LYS A 101 -4.08 -9.08 -6.94
CA LYS A 101 -3.12 -9.72 -7.86
C LYS A 101 -1.88 -10.20 -7.13
N LEU A 102 -1.32 -9.38 -6.23
CA LEU A 102 -0.16 -9.76 -5.41
C LEU A 102 -0.45 -11.02 -4.60
N SER A 103 -1.65 -11.14 -4.02
CA SER A 103 -2.08 -12.33 -3.29
C SER A 103 -2.12 -13.58 -4.18
N GLU A 104 -2.69 -13.46 -5.38
CA GLU A 104 -2.78 -14.57 -6.34
C GLU A 104 -1.39 -15.08 -6.76
N TYR A 105 -0.46 -14.19 -7.11
CA TYR A 105 0.91 -14.55 -7.47
C TYR A 105 1.68 -15.11 -6.27
N SER A 106 1.60 -14.45 -5.12
CA SER A 106 2.29 -14.87 -3.90
C SER A 106 1.82 -16.24 -3.42
N ALA A 107 0.53 -16.52 -3.47
CA ALA A 107 -0.03 -17.83 -3.08
C ALA A 107 0.53 -18.98 -3.94
N LYS A 108 0.61 -18.77 -5.26
CA LYS A 108 1.18 -19.76 -6.19
C LYS A 108 2.65 -20.04 -5.89
N ILE A 109 3.45 -18.98 -5.72
CA ILE A 109 4.88 -19.09 -5.45
C ILE A 109 5.13 -19.73 -4.08
N HIS A 110 4.37 -19.30 -3.07
CA HIS A 110 4.48 -19.84 -1.70
C HIS A 110 4.16 -21.32 -1.63
N SER A 111 3.13 -21.76 -2.33
CA SER A 111 2.82 -23.18 -2.48
C SER A 111 3.97 -23.97 -3.11
N GLY A 112 4.65 -23.41 -4.12
CA GLY A 112 5.86 -24.01 -4.71
C GLY A 112 7.01 -24.12 -3.72
N ILE A 113 7.31 -23.06 -2.99
CA ILE A 113 8.41 -23.00 -1.99
C ILE A 113 8.16 -23.99 -0.84
N THR A 114 6.93 -24.10 -0.36
CA THR A 114 6.58 -24.92 0.79
C THR A 114 6.16 -26.36 0.43
N GLY A 115 6.24 -26.73 -0.85
CA GLY A 115 5.80 -28.04 -1.33
C GLY A 115 4.32 -28.30 -1.09
N GLY A 116 3.48 -27.26 -1.18
CA GLY A 116 2.04 -27.32 -0.98
C GLY A 116 1.59 -27.46 0.48
N LYS A 117 2.51 -27.35 1.45
CA LYS A 117 2.19 -27.52 2.90
C LYS A 117 1.52 -26.29 3.50
N GLU A 118 1.75 -25.13 2.92
CA GLU A 118 1.24 -23.85 3.43
C GLU A 118 0.47 -23.10 2.35
N LYS A 119 -0.66 -22.53 2.75
CA LYS A 119 -1.46 -21.62 1.93
C LYS A 119 -1.21 -20.18 2.41
N LEU A 120 -0.76 -19.31 1.51
CA LEU A 120 -0.60 -17.90 1.77
C LEU A 120 -1.79 -17.12 1.21
N ASP A 121 -2.40 -16.27 2.02
CA ASP A 121 -3.39 -15.28 1.59
C ASP A 121 -2.91 -13.88 2.02
N ILE A 122 -3.07 -12.89 1.14
CA ILE A 122 -2.80 -11.48 1.42
C ILE A 122 -4.11 -10.72 1.29
N LEU A 123 -4.54 -10.05 2.35
CA LEU A 123 -5.81 -9.36 2.42
C LEU A 123 -5.58 -7.85 2.52
N TYR A 124 -6.36 -7.10 1.77
CA TYR A 124 -6.45 -5.65 1.94
C TYR A 124 -7.47 -5.31 3.01
N GLU A 125 -7.05 -4.56 4.01
CA GLU A 125 -7.88 -4.08 5.11
C GLU A 125 -8.02 -2.56 5.02
N PRO A 126 -9.00 -2.06 4.28
CA PRO A 126 -9.23 -0.64 4.13
C PRO A 126 -9.85 -0.05 5.41
N ASN A 127 -9.44 1.19 5.76
CA ASN A 127 -10.03 1.93 6.88
C ASN A 127 -11.52 2.26 6.68
N VAL A 128 -11.95 2.31 5.42
CA VAL A 128 -13.33 2.60 5.04
C VAL A 128 -13.89 1.47 4.19
N GLU A 129 -15.19 1.22 4.31
CA GLU A 129 -15.88 0.22 3.48
C GLU A 129 -15.68 0.49 1.99
N ILE A 130 -15.37 -0.56 1.21
CA ILE A 130 -15.20 -0.43 -0.24
C ILE A 130 -16.55 -0.51 -0.93
N LYS A 131 -16.87 0.49 -1.74
CA LYS A 131 -18.07 0.56 -2.56
C LYS A 131 -17.85 -0.06 -3.95
N GLU A 132 -18.96 -0.21 -4.71
CA GLU A 132 -18.93 -0.89 -6.02
C GLU A 132 -18.30 -0.03 -7.11
N SER A 133 -18.48 1.28 -7.05
CA SER A 133 -17.98 2.23 -8.04
C SER A 133 -17.13 3.35 -7.42
N LEU A 134 -16.27 3.94 -8.26
CA LEU A 134 -15.41 5.05 -7.84
C LEU A 134 -16.22 6.27 -7.35
N PRO A 135 -17.30 6.70 -8.03
CA PRO A 135 -18.14 7.79 -7.54
C PRO A 135 -18.81 7.50 -6.20
N GLU A 136 -19.30 6.28 -5.98
CA GLU A 136 -19.87 5.87 -4.69
C GLU A 136 -18.84 5.86 -3.59
N GLN A 137 -17.61 5.43 -3.88
CA GLN A 137 -16.51 5.44 -2.93
C GLN A 137 -16.11 6.87 -2.55
N GLU A 138 -16.07 7.78 -3.53
CA GLU A 138 -15.79 9.20 -3.30
C GLU A 138 -16.84 9.83 -2.39
N ASP A 139 -18.13 9.64 -2.70
CA ASP A 139 -19.24 10.14 -1.89
C ASP A 139 -19.23 9.54 -0.48
N PHE A 140 -18.92 8.24 -0.36
CA PHE A 140 -18.84 7.58 0.94
C PHE A 140 -17.70 8.15 1.80
N ILE A 141 -16.50 8.31 1.25
CA ILE A 141 -15.36 8.90 1.99
C ILE A 141 -15.69 10.34 2.39
N TYR A 142 -16.28 11.12 1.50
CA TYR A 142 -16.67 12.49 1.81
C TYR A 142 -17.63 12.56 3.00
N ARG A 143 -18.67 11.71 3.03
CA ARG A 143 -19.61 11.64 4.16
C ARG A 143 -18.91 11.21 5.46
N GLU A 144 -18.02 10.22 5.40
CA GLU A 144 -17.28 9.76 6.58
C GLU A 144 -16.33 10.84 7.12
N LEU A 145 -15.69 11.65 6.25
CA LEU A 145 -14.89 12.80 6.67
C LEU A 145 -15.74 13.87 7.38
N LYS A 146 -16.96 14.12 6.88
CA LYS A 146 -17.91 15.01 7.54
C LYS A 146 -18.34 14.48 8.91
N ASN A 147 -18.68 13.21 8.99
CA ASN A 147 -19.09 12.57 10.24
C ASN A 147 -17.98 12.59 11.29
N SER A 148 -16.74 12.40 10.86
CA SER A 148 -15.56 12.39 11.75
C SER A 148 -15.06 13.78 12.18
N PHE A 149 -15.53 14.86 11.54
CA PHE A 149 -15.00 16.22 11.71
C PHE A 149 -14.84 16.63 13.19
N LYS A 150 -15.87 16.40 14.00
CA LYS A 150 -15.83 16.76 15.44
C LYS A 150 -14.74 16.02 16.21
N THR A 151 -14.52 14.76 15.87
CA THR A 151 -13.46 13.93 16.47
C THR A 151 -12.09 14.34 15.95
N ASP A 152 -11.97 14.55 14.65
CA ASP A 152 -10.75 14.96 13.98
C ASP A 152 -10.26 16.33 14.49
N SER A 153 -11.17 17.30 14.68
CA SER A 153 -10.86 18.62 15.24
C SER A 153 -10.31 18.53 16.65
N ARG A 154 -10.93 17.68 17.50
CA ARG A 154 -10.43 17.46 18.86
C ARG A 154 -9.05 16.79 18.87
N ASN A 155 -8.84 15.80 18.00
CA ASN A 155 -7.60 15.03 17.91
C ASN A 155 -6.54 15.72 17.04
N ARG A 156 -6.91 16.81 16.36
CA ARG A 156 -6.05 17.58 15.43
C ARG A 156 -5.45 16.69 14.30
N ASN A 157 -6.19 15.66 13.88
CA ASN A 157 -5.74 14.68 12.90
C ASN A 157 -6.89 14.00 12.19
N THR A 158 -6.74 13.70 10.90
CA THR A 158 -7.71 12.98 10.07
C THR A 158 -7.72 11.49 10.44
N SER A 159 -8.91 10.94 10.70
CA SER A 159 -9.10 9.54 11.08
C SER A 159 -9.60 8.64 9.94
N VAL A 160 -10.11 9.23 8.87
CA VAL A 160 -10.76 8.54 7.74
C VAL A 160 -9.90 8.58 6.50
N GLY A 161 -9.69 7.43 5.84
CA GLY A 161 -9.06 7.32 4.53
C GLY A 161 -7.85 6.41 4.45
N PRO A 162 -7.26 6.26 3.23
CA PRO A 162 -6.24 5.25 2.92
C PRO A 162 -4.90 5.40 3.67
N HIS A 163 -4.66 6.49 4.35
CA HIS A 163 -3.51 6.63 5.26
C HIS A 163 -3.67 5.82 6.56
N ARG A 164 -4.82 5.20 6.78
CA ARG A 164 -5.16 4.32 7.91
C ARG A 164 -5.37 2.86 7.50
N ASP A 165 -5.29 2.55 6.20
CA ASP A 165 -5.42 1.19 5.71
C ASP A 165 -4.33 0.26 6.21
N ASP A 166 -4.60 -1.04 6.10
CA ASP A 166 -3.60 -2.08 6.34
C ASP A 166 -3.65 -3.18 5.27
N MET A 167 -2.67 -4.07 5.34
CA MET A 167 -2.55 -5.29 4.55
C MET A 167 -2.16 -6.42 5.50
N ILE A 168 -2.95 -7.50 5.51
CA ILE A 168 -2.77 -8.63 6.40
C ILE A 168 -2.24 -9.83 5.63
N PHE A 169 -1.32 -10.55 6.23
CA PHE A 169 -0.78 -11.80 5.72
C PHE A 169 -1.31 -12.98 6.55
N LEU A 170 -1.88 -13.98 5.88
CA LEU A 170 -2.35 -15.19 6.54
C LEU A 170 -1.62 -16.41 5.99
N ILE A 171 -1.13 -17.26 6.89
CA ILE A 171 -0.61 -18.60 6.56
C ILE A 171 -1.59 -19.63 7.13
N ASN A 172 -2.16 -20.47 6.26
CA ASN A 172 -3.18 -21.44 6.63
C ASN A 172 -4.37 -20.81 7.41
N GLY A 173 -4.74 -19.58 7.05
CA GLY A 173 -5.84 -18.83 7.69
C GLY A 173 -5.50 -18.20 9.05
N MET A 174 -4.27 -18.33 9.54
CA MET A 174 -3.78 -17.67 10.76
C MET A 174 -2.91 -16.48 10.42
N ASP A 175 -2.98 -15.43 11.25
CA ASP A 175 -2.13 -14.25 11.09
C ASP A 175 -0.65 -14.63 11.10
N ALA A 176 0.04 -14.29 10.02
CA ALA A 176 1.43 -14.66 9.81
C ALA A 176 2.38 -14.01 10.83
N SER A 177 1.97 -12.95 11.53
CA SER A 177 2.78 -12.31 12.57
C SER A 177 3.13 -13.28 13.71
N PHE A 178 2.29 -14.29 13.94
CA PHE A 178 2.52 -15.38 14.92
C PHE A 178 3.31 -16.55 14.33
N GLY A 179 3.69 -16.49 13.06
CA GLY A 179 4.42 -17.53 12.37
C GLY A 179 5.86 -17.73 12.87
N SER A 180 6.44 -18.87 12.51
CA SER A 180 7.87 -19.13 12.74
C SER A 180 8.77 -18.25 11.87
N GLN A 181 10.06 -18.16 12.22
CA GLN A 181 11.04 -17.43 11.38
C GLN A 181 11.12 -17.99 9.95
N GLY A 182 11.06 -19.33 9.82
CA GLY A 182 11.03 -19.98 8.51
C GLY A 182 9.82 -19.55 7.68
N GLN A 183 8.63 -19.50 8.31
CA GLN A 183 7.40 -19.02 7.66
C GLN A 183 7.51 -17.55 7.23
N HIS A 184 8.10 -16.68 8.05
CA HIS A 184 8.32 -15.29 7.66
C HIS A 184 9.26 -15.16 6.45
N ARG A 185 10.35 -15.95 6.43
CA ARG A 185 11.29 -15.96 5.31
C ARG A 185 10.65 -16.45 4.02
N SER A 186 9.96 -17.59 4.06
CA SER A 186 9.26 -18.13 2.88
C SER A 186 8.14 -17.21 2.40
N LEU A 187 7.41 -16.56 3.31
CA LEU A 187 6.39 -15.57 2.98
C LEU A 187 6.99 -14.36 2.26
N VAL A 188 8.02 -13.73 2.84
CA VAL A 188 8.65 -12.54 2.25
C VAL A 188 9.29 -12.88 0.91
N LEU A 189 9.98 -14.02 0.80
CA LEU A 189 10.51 -14.49 -0.48
C LEU A 189 9.39 -14.65 -1.54
N SER A 190 8.25 -15.22 -1.12
CA SER A 190 7.10 -15.40 -2.01
C SER A 190 6.55 -14.07 -2.51
N ILE A 191 6.45 -13.06 -1.63
CA ILE A 191 6.01 -11.71 -2.01
C ILE A 191 7.00 -11.07 -2.98
N LYS A 192 8.31 -11.16 -2.71
CA LYS A 192 9.34 -10.55 -3.56
C LYS A 192 9.38 -11.15 -4.97
N LEU A 193 9.25 -12.45 -5.06
CA LEU A 193 9.14 -13.12 -6.36
C LEU A 193 7.82 -12.76 -7.06
N ALA A 194 6.71 -12.65 -6.31
CA ALA A 194 5.43 -12.22 -6.84
C ALA A 194 5.44 -10.78 -7.36
N GLU A 195 6.18 -9.87 -6.71
CA GLU A 195 6.40 -8.50 -7.20
C GLU A 195 7.03 -8.51 -8.58
N ILE A 196 8.07 -9.31 -8.79
CA ILE A 196 8.77 -9.43 -10.08
C ILE A 196 7.80 -9.89 -11.17
N GLU A 197 7.11 -11.02 -10.93
CA GLU A 197 6.15 -11.57 -11.89
C GLU A 197 4.98 -10.59 -12.17
N LEU A 198 4.47 -9.93 -11.13
CA LEU A 198 3.38 -8.97 -11.27
C LEU A 198 3.81 -7.72 -12.05
N MET A 199 4.97 -7.14 -11.74
CA MET A 199 5.51 -6.00 -12.48
C MET A 199 5.72 -6.36 -13.96
N GLU A 200 6.33 -7.50 -14.26
CA GLU A 200 6.53 -7.97 -15.62
C GLU A 200 5.21 -8.22 -16.36
N SER A 201 4.21 -8.77 -15.66
CA SER A 201 2.88 -9.00 -16.25
C SER A 201 2.18 -7.71 -16.67
N ILE A 202 2.38 -6.63 -15.93
CA ILE A 202 1.74 -5.31 -16.14
C ILE A 202 2.50 -4.47 -17.16
N THR A 203 3.82 -4.38 -16.99
CA THR A 203 4.67 -3.44 -17.76
C THR A 203 5.27 -4.07 -19.00
N LYS A 204 5.33 -5.41 -19.09
CA LYS A 204 6.04 -6.19 -20.10
C LYS A 204 7.56 -5.97 -20.10
N GLU A 205 8.09 -5.45 -19.00
CA GLU A 205 9.50 -5.21 -18.76
C GLU A 205 9.93 -5.92 -17.48
N SER A 206 11.07 -6.60 -17.49
CA SER A 206 11.61 -7.27 -16.31
C SER A 206 12.24 -6.25 -15.36
N PRO A 207 11.85 -6.21 -14.08
CA PRO A 207 12.46 -5.32 -13.11
C PRO A 207 13.91 -5.74 -12.79
N ILE A 208 14.73 -4.78 -12.36
CA ILE A 208 16.05 -5.03 -11.81
C ILE A 208 15.87 -5.53 -10.37
N LEU A 209 16.39 -6.72 -10.09
CA LEU A 209 16.41 -7.28 -8.74
C LEU A 209 17.72 -6.86 -8.05
N LEU A 210 17.60 -6.16 -6.92
CA LEU A 210 18.70 -5.84 -6.04
C LEU A 210 18.63 -6.71 -4.79
N LEU A 211 19.70 -7.48 -4.52
CA LEU A 211 19.82 -8.34 -3.35
C LEU A 211 20.82 -7.69 -2.38
N ASP A 212 20.33 -7.33 -1.19
CA ASP A 212 21.12 -6.74 -0.12
C ASP A 212 21.25 -7.74 1.03
N ASP A 213 22.39 -8.42 1.12
CA ASP A 213 22.79 -9.40 2.16
C ASP A 213 21.77 -10.51 2.48
N VAL A 214 20.89 -10.80 1.53
CA VAL A 214 19.78 -11.78 1.72
C VAL A 214 20.31 -13.21 1.78
N MET A 215 21.45 -13.49 1.12
CA MET A 215 22.00 -14.85 1.04
C MET A 215 22.44 -15.37 2.42
N SER A 216 22.90 -14.50 3.31
CA SER A 216 23.25 -14.85 4.68
C SER A 216 22.03 -15.28 5.52
N GLU A 217 20.84 -14.81 5.17
CA GLU A 217 19.58 -15.13 5.85
C GLU A 217 18.89 -16.39 5.31
N LEU A 218 19.25 -16.84 4.09
CA LEU A 218 18.67 -18.02 3.46
C LEU A 218 19.43 -19.32 3.72
N ASP A 219 20.72 -19.24 4.12
CA ASP A 219 21.65 -20.39 4.18
C ASP A 219 21.64 -21.17 5.52
N ASN A 220 20.67 -21.00 6.40
CA ASN A 220 20.59 -21.67 7.68
C ASN A 220 19.53 -22.79 7.74
N THR A 221 19.45 -23.64 6.71
CA THR A 221 18.69 -24.90 6.75
C THR A 221 19.49 -26.08 6.32
#